data_aea0a5d8b7d4c5fac765235206c78ff0
#
_entry.id   aea0a5d8b7d4c5fac765235206c78ff0
#
_cell.length_a   1.000
_cell.length_b   1.000
_cell.length_c   1.000
_cell.angle_alpha   90.00
_cell.angle_beta   90.00
_cell.angle_gamma   90.00
#
_symmetry.space_group_name_H-M   'P 1'
#
loop_
_entity.id
_entity.type
_entity.pdbx_description
1 polymer ?
#
loop_
_entity_poly.entity_id
_entity_poly.type
_entity_poly.pdbx_seq_one_letter_code
_entity_poly.pdbx_strand_id
1 'polypeptide(L)'
;MINAIIDLFSNYTFQIVALGSIALGILTGVTGTFAVLRKQSLLGDSIAHSALAGITVSFIMTGTKNTEILLLGALIAGLLATLIINSISNNTRINFESAMALVMSVFFGVGFILLTHIQKMPDSQQAGLERFLFGQAATILQRDVYFVIGVTLVVVVLMILLWKEIKVFSFDPIYAHSIGLSTQFLNIVLSGFIVAAIIMGIQMVGVVLMSALIIAPAVAARQWTRSLTGMTILAAVFGAISGLGGTIVSSLINKFPTGPAVVVIASSIVIVSLLFAPGRGIINKGLRQHGAKQAFEADMAIINLLTHQLLDIDAQFTKEQLQEACIIDHHREGKSFDRLFNNLKKRHMVERVDDSMYFKLTRVAKLEYEQNRGDQL
;
A
#
# COMPACT_ATOMS: atom_id res chain seq x y z
N MET A 1 8.81 -29.60 13.65
CA MET A 1 8.15 -28.38 13.17
C MET A 1 6.75 -28.63 12.59
N ILE A 2 6.56 -29.58 11.67
CA ILE A 2 5.23 -29.87 11.08
C ILE A 2 4.23 -30.34 12.16
N ASN A 3 4.61 -31.26 13.04
CA ASN A 3 3.74 -31.72 14.15
C ASN A 3 3.39 -30.58 15.11
N ALA A 4 4.32 -29.66 15.41
CA ALA A 4 4.04 -28.50 16.25
C ALA A 4 3.02 -27.53 15.60
N ILE A 5 3.03 -27.43 14.28
CA ILE A 5 2.02 -26.62 13.55
C ILE A 5 0.66 -27.31 13.57
N ILE A 6 0.61 -28.64 13.41
CA ILE A 6 -0.64 -29.41 13.48
C ILE A 6 -1.24 -29.31 14.90
N ASP A 7 -0.44 -29.42 15.95
CA ASP A 7 -0.85 -29.29 17.35
C ASP A 7 -1.38 -27.87 17.65
N LEU A 8 -0.79 -26.82 17.03
CA LEU A 8 -1.28 -25.44 17.13
C LEU A 8 -2.71 -25.29 16.59
N PHE A 9 -3.00 -25.88 15.42
CA PHE A 9 -4.35 -25.81 14.84
C PHE A 9 -5.41 -26.56 15.67
N SER A 10 -5.01 -27.47 16.55
CA SER A 10 -5.90 -28.14 17.50
C SER A 10 -6.13 -27.31 18.76
N ASN A 11 -5.32 -26.27 19.00
CA ASN A 11 -5.44 -25.43 20.18
C ASN A 11 -6.57 -24.41 20.01
N TYR A 12 -7.56 -24.45 20.90
CA TYR A 12 -8.74 -23.57 20.87
C TYR A 12 -8.38 -22.08 20.89
N THR A 13 -7.44 -21.67 21.74
CA THR A 13 -7.02 -20.25 21.83
C THR A 13 -6.40 -19.79 20.52
N PHE A 14 -5.56 -20.62 19.90
CA PHE A 14 -4.98 -20.32 18.60
C PHE A 14 -6.06 -20.14 17.51
N GLN A 15 -7.04 -21.04 17.46
CA GLN A 15 -8.12 -20.95 16.47
C GLN A 15 -8.90 -19.64 16.59
N ILE A 16 -9.25 -19.21 17.80
CA ILE A 16 -9.98 -17.97 18.06
C ILE A 16 -9.15 -16.76 17.64
N VAL A 17 -7.90 -16.67 18.08
CA VAL A 17 -7.02 -15.54 17.73
C VAL A 17 -6.75 -15.51 16.22
N ALA A 18 -6.55 -16.66 15.59
CA ALA A 18 -6.33 -16.76 14.14
C ALA A 18 -7.56 -16.30 13.35
N LEU A 19 -8.76 -16.75 13.71
CA LEU A 19 -10.01 -16.33 13.08
C LEU A 19 -10.23 -14.81 13.21
N GLY A 20 -10.03 -14.26 14.39
CA GLY A 20 -10.12 -12.82 14.62
C GLY A 20 -9.11 -12.03 13.83
N SER A 21 -7.85 -12.49 13.77
CA SER A 21 -6.78 -11.82 13.03
C SER A 21 -6.98 -11.88 11.51
N ILE A 22 -7.51 -13.00 10.99
CA ILE A 22 -7.87 -13.13 9.56
C ILE A 22 -9.03 -12.18 9.23
N ALA A 23 -10.09 -12.17 10.04
CA ALA A 23 -11.25 -11.29 9.83
C ALA A 23 -10.82 -9.81 9.86
N LEU A 24 -10.04 -9.42 10.86
CA LEU A 24 -9.47 -8.08 10.95
C LEU A 24 -8.58 -7.75 9.75
N GLY A 25 -7.73 -8.68 9.31
CA GLY A 25 -6.87 -8.51 8.14
C GLY A 25 -7.67 -8.29 6.85
N ILE A 26 -8.77 -9.02 6.66
CA ILE A 26 -9.70 -8.80 5.54
C ILE A 26 -10.34 -7.41 5.64
N LEU A 27 -10.87 -7.04 6.79
CA LEU A 27 -11.52 -5.76 7.04
C LEU A 27 -10.58 -4.59 6.75
N THR A 28 -9.36 -4.63 7.29
CA THR A 28 -8.34 -3.59 7.09
C THR A 28 -7.83 -3.55 5.66
N GLY A 29 -7.65 -4.70 5.00
CA GLY A 29 -7.25 -4.77 3.60
C GLY A 29 -8.29 -4.12 2.67
N VAL A 30 -9.57 -4.46 2.85
CA VAL A 30 -10.68 -3.90 2.06
C VAL A 30 -10.82 -2.39 2.27
N THR A 31 -10.92 -1.94 3.52
CA THR A 31 -11.10 -0.52 3.85
C THR A 31 -9.85 0.30 3.55
N GLY A 32 -8.67 -0.24 3.82
CA GLY A 32 -7.38 0.37 3.55
C GLY A 32 -7.13 0.63 2.06
N THR A 33 -7.70 -0.19 1.17
CA THR A 33 -7.64 0.05 -0.29
C THR A 33 -8.18 1.44 -0.63
N PHE A 34 -9.31 1.82 -0.05
CA PHE A 34 -9.93 3.13 -0.31
C PHE A 34 -9.21 4.26 0.42
N ALA A 35 -8.71 4.03 1.62
CA ALA A 35 -7.86 4.99 2.34
C ALA A 35 -6.61 5.36 1.53
N VAL A 36 -5.92 4.37 0.96
CA VAL A 36 -4.72 4.57 0.14
C VAL A 36 -5.05 5.25 -1.20
N LEU A 37 -6.13 4.85 -1.89
CA LEU A 37 -6.52 5.45 -3.17
C LEU A 37 -6.92 6.91 -3.02
N ARG A 38 -7.61 7.27 -1.96
CA ARG A 38 -8.05 8.63 -1.67
C ARG A 38 -6.96 9.50 -1.02
N LYS A 39 -5.73 8.98 -0.90
CA LYS A 39 -4.62 9.66 -0.20
C LYS A 39 -4.93 10.03 1.26
N GLN A 40 -5.78 9.25 1.90
CA GLN A 40 -6.22 9.42 3.29
C GLN A 40 -5.58 8.39 4.22
N SER A 41 -4.39 7.91 3.89
CA SER A 41 -3.67 6.89 4.68
C SER A 41 -3.43 7.31 6.13
N LEU A 42 -3.15 8.59 6.37
CA LEU A 42 -2.96 9.13 7.73
C LEU A 42 -4.27 9.23 8.53
N LEU A 43 -5.44 9.10 7.90
CA LEU A 43 -6.72 9.10 8.60
C LEU A 43 -6.79 7.95 9.62
N GLY A 44 -6.19 6.81 9.27
CA GLY A 44 -6.09 5.66 10.17
C GLY A 44 -5.40 5.98 11.49
N ASP A 45 -4.28 6.67 11.41
CA ASP A 45 -3.50 7.09 12.56
C ASP A 45 -4.25 8.13 13.40
N SER A 46 -4.81 9.14 12.72
CA SER A 46 -5.59 10.18 13.38
C SER A 46 -6.78 9.62 14.17
N ILE A 47 -7.54 8.66 13.59
CA ILE A 47 -8.67 8.03 14.25
C ILE A 47 -8.19 7.13 15.41
N ALA A 48 -7.14 6.35 15.22
CA ALA A 48 -6.62 5.46 16.25
C ALA A 48 -6.18 6.24 17.50
N HIS A 49 -5.49 7.35 17.32
CA HIS A 49 -5.10 8.22 18.44
C HIS A 49 -6.30 8.97 19.04
N SER A 50 -7.27 9.39 18.23
CA SER A 50 -8.49 10.03 18.74
C SER A 50 -9.37 9.07 19.55
N ALA A 51 -9.34 7.79 19.22
CA ALA A 51 -10.07 6.75 19.96
C ALA A 51 -9.67 6.67 21.46
N LEU A 52 -8.41 7.03 21.79
CA LEU A 52 -7.96 7.07 23.17
C LEU A 52 -8.80 8.03 24.03
N ALA A 53 -9.15 9.21 23.51
CA ALA A 53 -10.02 10.15 24.21
C ALA A 53 -11.41 9.55 24.47
N GLY A 54 -11.96 8.84 23.49
CA GLY A 54 -13.25 8.17 23.64
C GLY A 54 -13.24 7.05 24.69
N ILE A 55 -12.20 6.22 24.69
CA ILE A 55 -12.00 5.14 25.67
C ILE A 55 -11.91 5.72 27.09
N THR A 56 -11.09 6.75 27.28
CA THR A 56 -10.88 7.35 28.61
C THR A 56 -12.13 8.08 29.12
N VAL A 57 -12.83 8.82 28.27
CA VAL A 57 -14.10 9.47 28.62
C VAL A 57 -15.16 8.43 29.00
N SER A 58 -15.33 7.38 28.20
CA SER A 58 -16.29 6.30 28.50
C SER A 58 -15.97 5.59 29.82
N PHE A 59 -14.70 5.36 30.11
CA PHE A 59 -14.28 4.79 31.37
C PHE A 59 -14.61 5.71 32.57
N ILE A 60 -14.36 7.01 32.46
CA ILE A 60 -14.67 7.98 33.54
C ILE A 60 -16.19 8.04 33.79
N MET A 61 -17.01 7.99 32.72
CA MET A 61 -18.46 8.09 32.83
C MET A 61 -19.10 6.83 33.43
N THR A 62 -18.54 5.66 33.16
CA THR A 62 -19.17 4.38 33.52
C THR A 62 -18.51 3.66 34.68
N GLY A 63 -17.25 3.96 34.98
CA GLY A 63 -16.44 3.29 35.99
C GLY A 63 -16.20 1.81 35.71
N THR A 64 -16.54 1.33 34.50
CA THR A 64 -16.47 -0.10 34.14
C THR A 64 -15.50 -0.37 33.01
N LYS A 65 -14.87 -1.56 33.03
CA LYS A 65 -14.00 -2.06 31.95
C LYS A 65 -14.77 -2.87 30.90
N ASN A 66 -16.04 -2.61 30.73
CA ASN A 66 -16.79 -3.30 29.70
C ASN A 66 -16.25 -2.89 28.32
N THR A 67 -15.60 -3.83 27.64
CA THR A 67 -14.95 -3.61 26.34
C THR A 67 -15.91 -3.00 25.31
N GLU A 68 -17.18 -3.40 25.30
CA GLU A 68 -18.18 -2.89 24.37
C GLU A 68 -18.44 -1.40 24.58
N ILE A 69 -18.55 -0.95 25.83
CA ILE A 69 -18.77 0.47 26.17
C ILE A 69 -17.55 1.29 25.82
N LEU A 70 -16.34 0.78 26.09
CA LEU A 70 -15.09 1.47 25.74
C LEU A 70 -14.93 1.60 24.22
N LEU A 71 -15.25 0.55 23.46
CA LEU A 71 -15.22 0.57 22.00
C LEU A 71 -16.30 1.49 21.40
N LEU A 72 -17.49 1.58 22.03
CA LEU A 72 -18.50 2.57 21.62
C LEU A 72 -18.00 4.00 21.84
N GLY A 73 -17.34 4.29 22.95
CA GLY A 73 -16.72 5.59 23.15
C GLY A 73 -15.63 5.89 22.14
N ALA A 74 -14.79 4.91 21.84
CA ALA A 74 -13.78 5.02 20.79
C ALA A 74 -14.41 5.30 19.42
N LEU A 75 -15.51 4.61 19.09
CA LEU A 75 -16.27 4.79 17.85
C LEU A 75 -16.82 6.22 17.74
N ILE A 76 -17.46 6.71 18.79
CA ILE A 76 -18.01 8.09 18.84
C ILE A 76 -16.89 9.10 18.67
N ALA A 77 -15.77 8.97 19.40
CA ALA A 77 -14.63 9.88 19.28
C ALA A 77 -13.99 9.82 17.88
N GLY A 78 -13.84 8.64 17.29
CA GLY A 78 -13.31 8.47 15.94
C GLY A 78 -14.22 9.10 14.87
N LEU A 79 -15.53 8.93 15.00
CA LEU A 79 -16.52 9.58 14.10
C LEU A 79 -16.50 11.11 14.27
N LEU A 80 -16.49 11.62 15.50
CA LEU A 80 -16.38 13.06 15.78
C LEU A 80 -15.09 13.64 15.22
N ALA A 81 -13.95 12.99 15.44
CA ALA A 81 -12.67 13.41 14.87
C ALA A 81 -12.73 13.48 13.34
N THR A 82 -13.30 12.46 12.70
CA THR A 82 -13.47 12.45 11.24
C THR A 82 -14.39 13.57 10.74
N LEU A 83 -15.49 13.83 11.42
CA LEU A 83 -16.40 14.94 11.07
C LEU A 83 -15.72 16.30 11.22
N ILE A 84 -14.95 16.50 12.29
CA ILE A 84 -14.19 17.74 12.52
C ILE A 84 -13.10 17.91 11.45
N ILE A 85 -12.34 16.85 11.12
CA ILE A 85 -11.33 16.88 10.04
C ILE A 85 -11.96 17.30 8.72
N ASN A 86 -13.06 16.65 8.33
CA ASN A 86 -13.78 16.99 7.10
C ASN A 86 -14.33 18.43 7.13
N SER A 87 -14.87 18.88 8.26
CA SER A 87 -15.38 20.24 8.42
C SER A 87 -14.27 21.30 8.29
N ILE A 88 -13.12 21.07 8.92
CA ILE A 88 -11.96 21.97 8.81
C ILE A 88 -11.47 22.01 7.37
N SER A 89 -11.26 20.85 6.74
CA SER A 89 -10.73 20.77 5.38
C SER A 89 -11.67 21.38 4.33
N ASN A 90 -13.00 21.25 4.50
CA ASN A 90 -13.98 21.75 3.54
C ASN A 90 -14.30 23.23 3.71
N ASN A 91 -14.23 23.77 4.94
CA ASN A 91 -14.67 25.12 5.26
C ASN A 91 -13.51 26.10 5.51
N THR A 92 -12.25 25.63 5.50
CA THR A 92 -11.07 26.46 5.74
C THR A 92 -10.02 26.26 4.65
N ARG A 93 -8.97 27.06 4.66
CA ARG A 93 -7.82 26.92 3.74
C ARG A 93 -6.82 25.86 4.20
N ILE A 94 -7.11 25.15 5.28
CA ILE A 94 -6.24 24.11 5.85
C ILE A 94 -6.41 22.84 5.00
N ASN A 95 -5.30 22.28 4.53
CA ASN A 95 -5.35 21.04 3.79
C ASN A 95 -5.74 19.86 4.69
N PHE A 96 -6.23 18.78 4.09
CA PHE A 96 -6.76 17.61 4.79
C PHE A 96 -5.72 16.97 5.75
N GLU A 97 -4.45 16.91 5.34
CA GLU A 97 -3.37 16.33 6.16
C GLU A 97 -3.07 17.17 7.42
N SER A 98 -3.04 18.50 7.29
CA SER A 98 -2.86 19.39 8.45
C SER A 98 -4.07 19.38 9.38
N ALA A 99 -5.28 19.28 8.85
CA ALA A 99 -6.50 19.12 9.66
C ALA A 99 -6.46 17.82 10.47
N MET A 100 -6.02 16.70 9.85
CA MET A 100 -5.82 15.43 10.55
C MET A 100 -4.80 15.55 11.68
N ALA A 101 -3.63 16.16 11.42
CA ALA A 101 -2.59 16.33 12.44
C ALA A 101 -3.07 17.18 13.63
N LEU A 102 -3.82 18.25 13.36
CA LEU A 102 -4.39 19.12 14.39
C LEU A 102 -5.38 18.34 15.27
N VAL A 103 -6.36 17.69 14.66
CA VAL A 103 -7.40 16.94 15.39
C VAL A 103 -6.77 15.78 16.17
N MET A 104 -5.86 15.04 15.55
CA MET A 104 -5.11 13.97 16.21
C MET A 104 -4.41 14.47 17.47
N SER A 105 -3.68 15.59 17.38
CA SER A 105 -2.92 16.13 18.50
C SER A 105 -3.84 16.56 19.66
N VAL A 106 -4.96 17.20 19.37
CA VAL A 106 -5.92 17.63 20.38
C VAL A 106 -6.58 16.45 21.08
N PHE A 107 -7.15 15.49 20.29
CA PHE A 107 -7.81 14.33 20.86
C PHE A 107 -6.84 13.43 21.64
N PHE A 108 -5.67 13.18 21.08
CA PHE A 108 -4.63 12.39 21.76
C PHE A 108 -4.17 13.07 23.06
N GLY A 109 -3.93 14.38 23.02
CA GLY A 109 -3.54 15.15 24.22
C GLY A 109 -4.59 15.07 25.31
N VAL A 110 -5.88 15.28 24.97
CA VAL A 110 -7.00 15.12 25.92
C VAL A 110 -7.07 13.68 26.44
N GLY A 111 -7.03 12.69 25.55
CA GLY A 111 -7.05 11.28 25.93
C GLY A 111 -5.91 10.91 26.86
N PHE A 112 -4.71 11.41 26.61
CA PHE A 112 -3.53 11.13 27.43
C PHE A 112 -3.60 11.80 28.83
N ILE A 113 -4.10 13.03 28.91
CA ILE A 113 -4.34 13.71 30.19
C ILE A 113 -5.36 12.93 31.02
N LEU A 114 -6.48 12.52 30.42
CA LEU A 114 -7.50 11.74 31.09
C LEU A 114 -6.99 10.37 31.53
N LEU A 115 -6.21 9.69 30.69
CA LEU A 115 -5.58 8.42 31.05
C LEU A 115 -4.65 8.57 32.25
N THR A 116 -3.81 9.63 32.24
CA THR A 116 -2.91 9.92 33.36
C THR A 116 -3.69 10.24 34.66
N HIS A 117 -4.83 10.91 34.54
CA HIS A 117 -5.72 11.18 35.68
C HIS A 117 -6.30 9.87 36.23
N ILE A 118 -6.82 8.99 35.35
CA ILE A 118 -7.35 7.68 35.74
C ILE A 118 -6.26 6.87 36.45
N GLN A 119 -5.04 6.83 35.97
CA GLN A 119 -3.92 6.09 36.58
C GLN A 119 -3.56 6.53 38.02
N LYS A 120 -3.94 7.73 38.40
CA LYS A 120 -3.70 8.26 39.77
C LYS A 120 -4.86 7.95 40.75
N MET A 121 -6.00 7.44 40.28
CA MET A 121 -7.11 7.07 41.14
C MET A 121 -6.79 5.79 41.92
N PRO A 122 -7.14 5.65 43.21
CA PRO A 122 -6.76 4.49 44.04
C PRO A 122 -7.52 3.21 43.74
N ASP A 123 -8.14 3.07 42.60
CA ASP A 123 -9.04 1.97 42.27
C ASP A 123 -8.36 0.85 41.49
N SER A 124 -8.51 -0.42 41.91
CA SER A 124 -7.94 -1.59 41.24
C SER A 124 -8.45 -1.79 39.78
N GLN A 125 -9.52 -1.07 39.44
CA GLN A 125 -10.12 -1.13 38.11
C GLN A 125 -9.31 -0.40 37.03
N GLN A 126 -8.24 0.33 37.34
CA GLN A 126 -7.40 1.08 36.40
C GLN A 126 -6.45 0.20 35.58
N ALA A 127 -5.95 -0.88 36.18
CA ALA A 127 -4.98 -1.76 35.54
C ALA A 127 -5.58 -2.39 34.27
N GLY A 128 -5.02 -2.05 33.11
CA GLY A 128 -5.37 -2.66 31.84
C GLY A 128 -5.92 -1.74 30.75
N LEU A 129 -6.17 -0.44 31.01
CA LEU A 129 -6.47 0.53 29.93
C LEU A 129 -5.28 0.71 28.96
N GLU A 130 -4.06 0.51 29.45
CA GLU A 130 -2.86 0.50 28.61
C GLU A 130 -2.88 -0.60 27.54
N ARG A 131 -3.68 -1.65 27.75
CA ARG A 131 -3.85 -2.73 26.75
C ARG A 131 -4.40 -2.23 25.42
N PHE A 132 -5.23 -1.20 25.44
CA PHE A 132 -5.73 -0.58 24.22
C PHE A 132 -4.66 0.17 23.43
N LEU A 133 -3.59 0.66 24.08
CA LEU A 133 -2.45 1.30 23.39
C LEU A 133 -1.59 0.29 22.63
N PHE A 134 -1.33 -0.87 23.22
CA PHE A 134 -0.40 -1.87 22.70
C PHE A 134 -1.07 -3.08 22.07
N GLY A 135 -2.39 -3.25 22.27
CA GLY A 135 -3.15 -4.40 21.83
C GLY A 135 -2.84 -5.65 22.65
N GLN A 136 -3.77 -6.58 22.73
CA GLN A 136 -3.60 -7.83 23.47
C GLN A 136 -4.42 -8.97 22.87
N ALA A 137 -4.13 -9.33 21.61
CA ALA A 137 -4.84 -10.39 20.89
C ALA A 137 -4.86 -11.75 21.65
N ALA A 138 -3.81 -12.04 22.43
CA ALA A 138 -3.72 -13.31 23.17
C ALA A 138 -4.78 -13.49 24.27
N THR A 139 -5.41 -12.40 24.72
CA THR A 139 -6.45 -12.42 25.77
C THR A 139 -7.85 -12.09 25.24
N ILE A 140 -8.02 -12.11 23.91
CA ILE A 140 -9.31 -11.82 23.28
C ILE A 140 -10.31 -12.92 23.61
N LEU A 141 -11.53 -12.51 23.92
CA LEU A 141 -12.62 -13.43 24.20
C LEU A 141 -13.26 -13.90 22.88
N GLN A 142 -13.79 -15.13 22.88
CA GLN A 142 -14.51 -15.67 21.72
C GLN A 142 -15.64 -14.74 21.24
N ARG A 143 -16.33 -14.09 22.17
CA ARG A 143 -17.40 -13.12 21.88
C ARG A 143 -16.88 -11.94 21.06
N ASP A 144 -15.71 -11.42 21.41
CA ASP A 144 -15.11 -10.28 20.70
C ASP A 144 -14.74 -10.66 19.26
N VAL A 145 -14.25 -11.88 19.06
CA VAL A 145 -13.93 -12.40 17.73
C VAL A 145 -15.17 -12.50 16.85
N TYR A 146 -16.28 -13.02 17.38
CA TYR A 146 -17.54 -13.06 16.64
C TYR A 146 -18.05 -11.65 16.31
N PHE A 147 -17.82 -10.69 17.19
CA PHE A 147 -18.16 -9.29 16.93
C PHE A 147 -17.32 -8.72 15.78
N VAL A 148 -16.00 -8.94 15.78
CA VAL A 148 -15.10 -8.55 14.66
C VAL A 148 -15.53 -9.20 13.35
N ILE A 149 -15.87 -10.50 13.36
CA ILE A 149 -16.36 -11.21 12.16
C ILE A 149 -17.66 -10.58 11.67
N GLY A 150 -18.61 -10.30 12.58
CA GLY A 150 -19.88 -9.66 12.25
C GLY A 150 -19.70 -8.30 11.60
N VAL A 151 -18.86 -7.42 12.17
CA VAL A 151 -18.54 -6.11 11.62
C VAL A 151 -17.84 -6.25 10.26
N THR A 152 -16.90 -7.19 10.13
CA THR A 152 -16.20 -7.45 8.84
C THR A 152 -17.21 -7.85 7.78
N LEU A 153 -18.13 -8.75 8.08
CA LEU A 153 -19.15 -9.21 7.14
C LEU A 153 -20.07 -8.06 6.72
N VAL A 154 -20.55 -7.27 7.67
CA VAL A 154 -21.40 -6.10 7.40
C VAL A 154 -20.68 -5.10 6.50
N VAL A 155 -19.43 -4.73 6.82
CA VAL A 155 -18.66 -3.76 6.02
C VAL A 155 -18.39 -4.31 4.61
N VAL A 156 -17.99 -5.58 4.48
CA VAL A 156 -17.73 -6.20 3.16
C VAL A 156 -19.00 -6.27 2.34
N VAL A 157 -20.13 -6.66 2.90
CA VAL A 157 -21.43 -6.72 2.20
C VAL A 157 -21.85 -5.31 1.76
N LEU A 158 -21.81 -4.32 2.63
CA LEU A 158 -22.13 -2.94 2.27
C LEU A 158 -21.18 -2.39 1.20
N MET A 159 -19.90 -2.72 1.27
CA MET A 159 -18.91 -2.35 0.27
C MET A 159 -19.22 -2.98 -1.11
N ILE A 160 -19.69 -4.23 -1.13
CA ILE A 160 -20.11 -4.90 -2.37
C ILE A 160 -21.40 -4.27 -2.91
N LEU A 161 -22.37 -3.97 -2.07
CA LEU A 161 -23.64 -3.34 -2.47
C LEU A 161 -23.40 -1.94 -3.05
N LEU A 162 -22.54 -1.16 -2.44
CA LEU A 162 -22.20 0.21 -2.87
C LEU A 162 -20.97 0.26 -3.78
N TRP A 163 -20.57 -0.90 -4.36
CA TRP A 163 -19.31 -0.99 -5.12
C TRP A 163 -19.23 -0.01 -6.28
N LYS A 164 -20.31 0.16 -7.03
CA LYS A 164 -20.36 1.02 -8.22
C LYS A 164 -20.21 2.49 -7.83
N GLU A 165 -20.96 2.91 -6.83
CA GLU A 165 -21.01 4.28 -6.32
C GLU A 165 -19.67 4.68 -5.69
N ILE A 166 -19.13 3.81 -4.83
CA ILE A 166 -17.85 4.00 -4.17
C ILE A 166 -16.71 4.03 -5.19
N LYS A 167 -16.76 3.20 -6.22
CA LYS A 167 -15.77 3.20 -7.29
C LYS A 167 -15.74 4.53 -8.03
N VAL A 168 -16.89 5.02 -8.50
CA VAL A 168 -16.99 6.31 -9.21
C VAL A 168 -16.52 7.44 -8.30
N PHE A 169 -17.02 7.50 -7.07
CA PHE A 169 -16.65 8.53 -6.09
C PHE A 169 -15.15 8.54 -5.75
N SER A 170 -14.50 7.37 -5.69
CA SER A 170 -13.08 7.29 -5.33
C SER A 170 -12.14 7.76 -6.45
N PHE A 171 -12.55 7.70 -7.72
CA PHE A 171 -11.75 8.13 -8.85
C PHE A 171 -12.07 9.55 -9.32
N ASP A 172 -13.35 9.90 -9.35
CA ASP A 172 -13.81 11.21 -9.80
C ASP A 172 -15.02 11.67 -8.98
N PRO A 173 -14.78 12.39 -7.85
CA PRO A 173 -15.86 12.92 -7.02
C PRO A 173 -16.72 13.98 -7.75
N ILE A 174 -16.14 14.72 -8.71
CA ILE A 174 -16.85 15.76 -9.46
C ILE A 174 -17.86 15.11 -10.40
N TYR A 175 -17.42 14.08 -11.14
CA TYR A 175 -18.30 13.29 -11.99
C TYR A 175 -19.38 12.56 -11.17
N ALA A 176 -19.03 11.99 -10.01
CA ALA A 176 -20.00 11.37 -9.12
C ALA A 176 -21.13 12.35 -8.74
N HIS A 177 -20.77 13.59 -8.42
CA HIS A 177 -21.74 14.65 -8.10
C HIS A 177 -22.61 15.02 -9.31
N SER A 178 -22.03 15.12 -10.50
CA SER A 178 -22.74 15.51 -11.72
C SER A 178 -23.81 14.47 -12.18
N ILE A 179 -23.62 13.19 -11.85
CA ILE A 179 -24.59 12.13 -12.10
C ILE A 179 -25.60 11.92 -10.97
N GLY A 180 -25.62 12.84 -9.98
CA GLY A 180 -26.62 12.86 -8.90
C GLY A 180 -26.27 12.01 -7.67
N LEU A 181 -25.03 11.47 -7.56
CA LEU A 181 -24.62 10.77 -6.36
C LEU A 181 -24.30 11.76 -5.23
N SER A 182 -24.80 11.48 -4.02
CA SER A 182 -24.44 12.25 -2.84
C SER A 182 -23.01 11.94 -2.40
N THR A 183 -22.05 12.78 -2.85
CA THR A 183 -20.63 12.64 -2.50
C THR A 183 -20.38 12.78 -1.01
N GLN A 184 -21.18 13.60 -0.32
CA GLN A 184 -21.11 13.76 1.13
C GLN A 184 -21.52 12.48 1.86
N PHE A 185 -22.61 11.82 1.44
CA PHE A 185 -23.03 10.54 1.99
C PHE A 185 -21.98 9.45 1.79
N LEU A 186 -21.47 9.32 0.56
CA LEU A 186 -20.42 8.33 0.25
C LEU A 186 -19.13 8.57 1.04
N ASN A 187 -18.77 9.84 1.26
CA ASN A 187 -17.62 10.17 2.10
C ASN A 187 -17.83 9.75 3.55
N ILE A 188 -19.01 10.00 4.13
CA ILE A 188 -19.35 9.59 5.50
C ILE A 188 -19.34 8.06 5.61
N VAL A 189 -19.93 7.36 4.66
CA VAL A 189 -19.97 5.88 4.66
C VAL A 189 -18.55 5.29 4.60
N LEU A 190 -17.72 5.75 3.66
CA LEU A 190 -16.33 5.27 3.55
C LEU A 190 -15.50 5.58 4.80
N SER A 191 -15.62 6.80 5.31
CA SER A 191 -14.95 7.18 6.57
C SER A 191 -15.46 6.32 7.75
N GLY A 192 -16.75 6.04 7.80
CA GLY A 192 -17.36 5.15 8.78
C GLY A 192 -16.79 3.72 8.72
N PHE A 193 -16.58 3.17 7.52
CA PHE A 193 -15.95 1.86 7.35
C PHE A 193 -14.50 1.86 7.84
N ILE A 194 -13.74 2.92 7.58
CA ILE A 194 -12.37 3.08 8.06
C ILE A 194 -12.36 3.17 9.59
N VAL A 195 -13.24 4.00 10.16
CA VAL A 195 -13.38 4.14 11.63
C VAL A 195 -13.73 2.78 12.27
N ALA A 196 -14.71 2.06 11.72
CA ALA A 196 -15.10 0.75 12.23
C ALA A 196 -13.93 -0.24 12.18
N ALA A 197 -13.18 -0.28 11.08
CA ALA A 197 -12.01 -1.15 10.94
C ALA A 197 -10.94 -0.84 12.01
N ILE A 198 -10.67 0.45 12.25
CA ILE A 198 -9.67 0.89 13.23
C ILE A 198 -10.09 0.51 14.64
N ILE A 199 -11.34 0.79 15.01
CA ILE A 199 -11.83 0.51 16.36
C ILE A 199 -11.82 -0.99 16.66
N MET A 200 -12.20 -1.83 15.68
CA MET A 200 -12.09 -3.28 15.82
C MET A 200 -10.64 -3.75 15.97
N GLY A 201 -9.72 -3.10 15.31
CA GLY A 201 -8.31 -3.48 15.35
C GLY A 201 -7.56 -3.01 16.60
N ILE A 202 -7.98 -1.92 17.22
CA ILE A 202 -7.30 -1.37 18.42
C ILE A 202 -7.22 -2.43 19.53
N GLN A 203 -8.27 -3.21 19.74
CA GLN A 203 -8.30 -4.24 20.78
C GLN A 203 -7.27 -5.36 20.52
N MET A 204 -7.07 -5.74 19.26
CA MET A 204 -6.17 -6.84 18.89
C MET A 204 -4.73 -6.41 18.70
N VAL A 205 -4.53 -5.33 17.95
CA VAL A 205 -3.21 -4.89 17.48
C VAL A 205 -2.70 -3.68 18.27
N GLY A 206 -3.60 -2.88 18.80
CA GLY A 206 -3.31 -1.64 19.51
C GLY A 206 -3.33 -0.40 18.63
N VAL A 207 -3.47 0.77 19.28
CA VAL A 207 -3.55 2.08 18.62
C VAL A 207 -2.33 2.33 17.72
N VAL A 208 -1.13 2.09 18.25
CA VAL A 208 0.14 2.44 17.57
C VAL A 208 0.38 1.63 16.29
N LEU A 209 -0.08 0.37 16.26
CA LEU A 209 0.19 -0.53 15.13
C LEU A 209 -0.95 -0.59 14.12
N MET A 210 -2.11 -0.03 14.47
CA MET A 210 -3.32 -0.14 13.65
C MET A 210 -3.21 0.62 12.32
N SER A 211 -2.55 1.79 12.31
CA SER A 211 -2.30 2.56 11.09
C SER A 211 -1.47 1.76 10.07
N ALA A 212 -0.46 1.05 10.54
CA ALA A 212 0.35 0.18 9.66
C ALA A 212 -0.49 -0.96 9.07
N LEU A 213 -1.35 -1.58 9.86
CA LEU A 213 -2.17 -2.70 9.39
C LEU A 213 -3.20 -2.29 8.35
N ILE A 214 -3.74 -1.07 8.41
CA ILE A 214 -4.70 -0.56 7.42
C ILE A 214 -4.01 -0.24 6.09
N ILE A 215 -2.77 0.26 6.13
CA ILE A 215 -2.05 0.75 4.95
C ILE A 215 -1.30 -0.39 4.25
N ALA A 216 -0.61 -1.24 5.00
CA ALA A 216 0.34 -2.20 4.45
C ALA A 216 -0.26 -3.17 3.42
N PRO A 217 -1.38 -3.88 3.68
CA PRO A 217 -1.96 -4.80 2.71
C PRO A 217 -2.40 -4.10 1.41
N ALA A 218 -2.95 -2.89 1.53
CA ALA A 218 -3.42 -2.10 0.40
C ALA A 218 -2.27 -1.59 -0.48
N VAL A 219 -1.18 -1.10 0.14
CA VAL A 219 0.04 -0.67 -0.57
C VAL A 219 0.71 -1.85 -1.27
N ALA A 220 0.80 -3.00 -0.61
CA ALA A 220 1.31 -4.22 -1.21
C ALA A 220 0.49 -4.62 -2.44
N ALA A 221 -0.84 -4.71 -2.30
CA ALA A 221 -1.76 -5.08 -3.38
C ALA A 221 -1.68 -4.14 -4.59
N ARG A 222 -1.50 -2.83 -4.36
CA ARG A 222 -1.37 -1.82 -5.41
C ARG A 222 -0.18 -2.06 -6.35
N GLN A 223 0.86 -2.75 -5.89
CA GLN A 223 2.02 -3.07 -6.72
C GLN A 223 1.71 -4.17 -7.75
N TRP A 224 0.79 -5.09 -7.42
CA TRP A 224 0.51 -6.27 -8.24
C TRP A 224 -0.59 -6.06 -9.27
N THR A 225 -1.49 -5.08 -9.09
CA THR A 225 -2.65 -4.90 -9.97
C THR A 225 -2.87 -3.44 -10.36
N ARG A 226 -3.55 -3.26 -11.52
CA ARG A 226 -3.98 -1.95 -12.03
C ARG A 226 -5.49 -1.73 -11.87
N SER A 227 -6.24 -2.77 -11.51
CA SER A 227 -7.69 -2.69 -11.32
C SER A 227 -8.05 -2.51 -9.86
N LEU A 228 -9.09 -1.72 -9.56
CA LEU A 228 -9.59 -1.52 -8.20
C LEU A 228 -10.04 -2.84 -7.56
N THR A 229 -10.82 -3.62 -8.30
CA THR A 229 -11.33 -4.92 -7.80
C THR A 229 -10.19 -5.86 -7.44
N GLY A 230 -9.18 -5.99 -8.33
CA GLY A 230 -8.00 -6.79 -8.03
C GLY A 230 -7.22 -6.27 -6.82
N MET A 231 -7.09 -4.94 -6.67
CA MET A 231 -6.42 -4.33 -5.52
C MET A 231 -7.15 -4.65 -4.21
N THR A 232 -8.48 -4.54 -4.19
CA THR A 232 -9.27 -4.82 -2.98
C THR A 232 -9.21 -6.30 -2.59
N ILE A 233 -9.33 -7.22 -3.56
CA ILE A 233 -9.24 -8.66 -3.29
C ILE A 233 -7.83 -9.02 -2.80
N LEU A 234 -6.79 -8.56 -3.48
CA LEU A 234 -5.40 -8.83 -3.06
C LEU A 234 -5.08 -8.21 -1.70
N ALA A 235 -5.60 -7.02 -1.40
CA ALA A 235 -5.42 -6.40 -0.10
C ALA A 235 -6.09 -7.21 1.02
N ALA A 236 -7.31 -7.72 0.78
CA ALA A 236 -7.99 -8.61 1.70
C ALA A 236 -7.18 -9.91 1.94
N VAL A 237 -6.66 -10.52 0.87
CA VAL A 237 -5.83 -11.73 0.96
C VAL A 237 -4.52 -11.46 1.70
N PHE A 238 -3.81 -10.38 1.40
CA PHE A 238 -2.58 -10.02 2.09
C PHE A 238 -2.82 -9.66 3.56
N GLY A 239 -3.94 -9.00 3.87
CA GLY A 239 -4.37 -8.76 5.23
C GLY A 239 -4.65 -10.06 6.00
N ALA A 240 -5.38 -10.98 5.40
CA ALA A 240 -5.67 -12.30 5.98
C ALA A 240 -4.39 -13.12 6.22
N ILE A 241 -3.47 -13.13 5.25
CA ILE A 241 -2.15 -13.80 5.37
C ILE A 241 -1.33 -13.16 6.49
N SER A 242 -1.34 -11.82 6.60
CA SER A 242 -0.65 -11.11 7.68
C SER A 242 -1.22 -11.47 9.05
N GLY A 243 -2.55 -11.51 9.17
CA GLY A 243 -3.23 -11.90 10.40
C GLY A 243 -2.90 -13.33 10.83
N LEU A 244 -3.07 -14.28 9.92
CA LEU A 244 -2.77 -15.69 10.18
C LEU A 244 -1.28 -15.91 10.46
N GLY A 245 -0.41 -15.37 9.60
CA GLY A 245 1.05 -15.51 9.74
C GLY A 245 1.58 -14.91 11.05
N GLY A 246 1.09 -13.72 11.42
CA GLY A 246 1.44 -13.09 12.69
C GLY A 246 1.00 -13.93 13.90
N THR A 247 -0.20 -14.51 13.85
CA THR A 247 -0.70 -15.41 14.91
C THR A 247 0.16 -16.68 15.02
N ILE A 248 0.56 -17.29 13.90
CA ILE A 248 1.44 -18.46 13.89
C ILE A 248 2.80 -18.11 14.54
N VAL A 249 3.43 -17.01 14.09
CA VAL A 249 4.74 -16.58 14.62
C VAL A 249 4.64 -16.28 16.13
N SER A 250 3.60 -15.58 16.57
CA SER A 250 3.36 -15.29 17.99
C SER A 250 3.16 -16.54 18.82
N SER A 251 2.50 -17.57 18.28
CA SER A 251 2.25 -18.83 18.98
C SER A 251 3.48 -19.74 19.06
N LEU A 252 4.41 -19.63 18.10
CA LEU A 252 5.65 -20.42 18.10
C LEU A 252 6.74 -19.81 18.99
N ILE A 253 6.71 -18.51 19.21
CA ILE A 253 7.71 -17.77 20.00
C ILE A 253 7.09 -17.39 21.35
N ASN A 254 7.60 -17.95 22.43
CA ASN A 254 7.12 -17.66 23.77
C ASN A 254 7.15 -16.17 24.11
N LYS A 255 6.04 -15.63 24.61
CA LYS A 255 5.87 -14.24 25.03
C LYS A 255 5.98 -13.21 23.90
N PHE A 256 5.88 -13.62 22.63
CA PHE A 256 5.92 -12.68 21.51
C PHE A 256 4.50 -12.11 21.26
N PRO A 257 4.30 -10.78 21.31
CA PRO A 257 2.96 -10.19 21.20
C PRO A 257 2.42 -10.31 19.77
N THR A 258 1.15 -10.71 19.65
CA THR A 258 0.52 -10.99 18.33
C THR A 258 0.37 -9.76 17.45
N GLY A 259 0.03 -8.59 18.03
CA GLY A 259 -0.10 -7.33 17.26
C GLY A 259 1.17 -6.98 16.47
N PRO A 260 2.31 -6.81 17.12
CA PRO A 260 3.59 -6.59 16.43
C PRO A 260 3.95 -7.68 15.43
N ALA A 261 3.66 -8.97 15.73
CA ALA A 261 3.91 -10.06 14.80
C ALA A 261 3.14 -9.88 13.48
N VAL A 262 1.84 -9.56 13.56
CA VAL A 262 0.99 -9.30 12.39
C VAL A 262 1.55 -8.16 11.56
N VAL A 263 1.96 -7.06 12.19
CA VAL A 263 2.51 -5.89 11.48
C VAL A 263 3.86 -6.20 10.82
N VAL A 264 4.73 -6.98 11.47
CA VAL A 264 6.00 -7.41 10.86
C VAL A 264 5.76 -8.25 9.61
N ILE A 265 4.81 -9.20 9.64
CA ILE A 265 4.44 -9.99 8.47
C ILE A 265 3.83 -9.10 7.38
N ALA A 266 2.92 -8.19 7.71
CA ALA A 266 2.35 -7.23 6.77
C ALA A 266 3.45 -6.37 6.10
N SER A 267 4.39 -5.85 6.88
CA SER A 267 5.53 -5.07 6.38
C SER A 267 6.44 -5.90 5.48
N SER A 268 6.68 -7.17 5.82
CA SER A 268 7.45 -8.10 4.99
C SER A 268 6.78 -8.32 3.62
N ILE A 269 5.45 -8.49 3.59
CA ILE A 269 4.67 -8.60 2.35
C ILE A 269 4.81 -7.32 1.51
N VAL A 270 4.80 -6.12 2.13
CA VAL A 270 5.03 -4.86 1.42
C VAL A 270 6.41 -4.82 0.80
N ILE A 271 7.46 -5.16 1.56
CA ILE A 271 8.85 -5.16 1.06
C ILE A 271 8.99 -6.12 -0.13
N VAL A 272 8.49 -7.35 0.01
CA VAL A 272 8.49 -8.33 -1.08
C VAL A 272 7.72 -7.81 -2.31
N SER A 273 6.56 -7.20 -2.09
CA SER A 273 5.75 -6.63 -3.16
C SER A 273 6.45 -5.47 -3.87
N LEU A 274 7.12 -4.57 -3.13
CA LEU A 274 7.89 -3.46 -3.70
C LEU A 274 9.09 -3.94 -4.52
N LEU A 275 9.74 -5.03 -4.12
CA LEU A 275 10.90 -5.57 -4.82
C LEU A 275 10.51 -6.37 -6.06
N PHE A 276 9.53 -7.28 -5.95
CA PHE A 276 9.26 -8.33 -6.93
C PHE A 276 7.99 -8.13 -7.76
N ALA A 277 7.14 -7.14 -7.47
CA ALA A 277 5.88 -6.99 -8.20
C ALA A 277 6.09 -6.83 -9.72
N PRO A 278 5.31 -7.55 -10.55
CA PRO A 278 5.44 -7.52 -12.00
C PRO A 278 5.12 -6.12 -12.55
N GLY A 279 6.07 -5.48 -13.20
CA GLY A 279 5.94 -4.18 -13.88
C GLY A 279 6.13 -2.93 -13.01
N ARG A 280 5.96 -3.00 -11.68
CA ARG A 280 6.16 -1.88 -10.76
C ARG A 280 7.28 -2.12 -9.74
N GLY A 281 7.70 -3.35 -9.55
CA GLY A 281 8.77 -3.71 -8.63
C GLY A 281 10.10 -3.06 -9.01
N ILE A 282 10.87 -2.67 -7.99
CA ILE A 282 12.16 -1.97 -8.15
C ILE A 282 13.11 -2.79 -9.03
N ILE A 283 13.18 -4.10 -8.81
CA ILE A 283 14.04 -5.02 -9.57
C ILE A 283 13.60 -5.06 -11.04
N ASN A 284 12.31 -5.24 -11.32
CA ASN A 284 11.79 -5.29 -12.68
C ASN A 284 11.92 -3.94 -13.39
N LYS A 285 11.75 -2.82 -12.68
CA LYS A 285 11.97 -1.48 -13.22
C LYS A 285 13.43 -1.26 -13.57
N GLY A 286 14.37 -1.68 -12.71
CA GLY A 286 15.81 -1.60 -12.98
C GLY A 286 16.22 -2.41 -14.20
N LEU A 287 15.73 -3.65 -14.31
CA LEU A 287 16.00 -4.50 -15.47
C LEU A 287 15.45 -3.92 -16.78
N ARG A 288 14.22 -3.38 -16.76
CA ARG A 288 13.60 -2.73 -17.92
C ARG A 288 14.31 -1.43 -18.31
N GLN A 289 14.71 -0.62 -17.33
CA GLN A 289 15.45 0.61 -17.60
C GLN A 289 16.82 0.32 -18.24
N HIS A 290 17.52 -0.73 -17.78
CA HIS A 290 18.77 -1.15 -18.41
C HIS A 290 18.55 -1.59 -19.86
N GLY A 291 17.52 -2.38 -20.14
CA GLY A 291 17.18 -2.78 -21.51
C GLY A 291 16.77 -1.61 -22.40
N ALA A 292 15.92 -0.70 -21.89
CA ALA A 292 15.50 0.48 -22.63
C ALA A 292 16.65 1.45 -22.89
N LYS A 293 17.55 1.64 -21.91
CA LYS A 293 18.75 2.46 -22.07
C LYS A 293 19.67 1.90 -23.14
N GLN A 294 19.91 0.57 -23.14
CA GLN A 294 20.72 -0.08 -24.18
C GLN A 294 20.08 0.02 -25.57
N ALA A 295 18.74 -0.07 -25.67
CA ALA A 295 18.03 0.11 -26.92
C ALA A 295 18.16 1.55 -27.43
N PHE A 296 17.90 2.54 -26.58
CA PHE A 296 18.04 3.96 -26.92
C PHE A 296 19.47 4.34 -27.34
N GLU A 297 20.48 3.80 -26.65
CA GLU A 297 21.89 4.02 -27.01
C GLU A 297 22.23 3.42 -28.40
N ALA A 298 21.62 2.27 -28.74
CA ALA A 298 21.78 1.66 -30.05
C ALA A 298 21.12 2.50 -31.15
N ASP A 299 19.93 3.01 -30.91
CA ASP A 299 19.17 3.84 -31.84
C ASP A 299 19.90 5.18 -32.09
N MET A 300 20.40 5.82 -31.02
CA MET A 300 21.20 7.07 -31.13
C MET A 300 22.49 6.86 -31.87
N ALA A 301 23.17 5.71 -31.73
CA ALA A 301 24.39 5.41 -32.51
C ALA A 301 24.10 5.34 -34.00
N ILE A 302 22.99 4.77 -34.42
CA ILE A 302 22.59 4.73 -35.84
C ILE A 302 22.23 6.12 -36.34
N ILE A 303 21.48 6.90 -35.59
CA ILE A 303 21.10 8.27 -35.95
C ILE A 303 22.34 9.13 -36.12
N ASN A 304 23.29 9.06 -35.19
CA ASN A 304 24.54 9.82 -35.27
C ASN A 304 25.38 9.41 -36.48
N LEU A 305 25.48 8.12 -36.79
CA LEU A 305 26.18 7.64 -37.97
C LEU A 305 25.57 8.19 -39.27
N LEU A 306 24.26 8.19 -39.37
CA LEU A 306 23.55 8.70 -40.55
C LEU A 306 23.61 10.23 -40.67
N THR A 307 23.63 10.94 -39.56
CA THR A 307 23.58 12.41 -39.52
C THR A 307 24.96 13.03 -39.71
N HIS A 308 26.01 12.49 -39.05
CA HIS A 308 27.36 13.09 -39.07
C HIS A 308 28.23 12.65 -40.23
N GLN A 309 28.01 11.45 -40.75
CA GLN A 309 28.82 10.98 -41.87
C GLN A 309 28.24 11.27 -43.26
N LEU A 310 27.07 11.96 -43.36
CA LEU A 310 26.38 12.20 -44.63
C LEU A 310 26.28 10.94 -45.50
N LEU A 311 26.23 9.79 -44.86
CA LEU A 311 26.17 8.50 -45.53
C LEU A 311 24.78 8.30 -46.10
N ASP A 312 24.77 7.93 -47.37
CA ASP A 312 23.56 7.41 -47.99
C ASP A 312 23.04 6.19 -47.16
N ILE A 313 21.72 6.04 -47.01
CA ILE A 313 21.09 4.99 -46.21
C ILE A 313 21.59 3.59 -46.65
N ASP A 314 22.11 3.46 -47.88
CA ASP A 314 22.66 2.23 -48.43
C ASP A 314 24.20 2.12 -48.33
N ALA A 315 24.86 3.07 -47.67
CA ALA A 315 26.32 3.04 -47.54
C ALA A 315 26.78 1.90 -46.60
N GLN A 316 27.96 1.38 -46.95
CA GLN A 316 28.66 0.38 -46.13
C GLN A 316 29.57 1.12 -45.15
N PHE A 317 29.67 0.63 -43.91
CA PHE A 317 30.50 1.22 -42.85
C PHE A 317 31.29 0.13 -42.11
N THR A 318 32.42 0.52 -41.53
CA THR A 318 33.23 -0.36 -40.68
C THR A 318 32.81 -0.22 -39.21
N LYS A 319 33.24 -1.20 -38.40
CA LYS A 319 33.02 -1.19 -36.96
C LYS A 319 33.67 0.04 -36.30
N GLU A 320 34.85 0.44 -36.82
CA GLU A 320 35.59 1.63 -36.36
C GLU A 320 34.85 2.91 -36.65
N GLN A 321 34.25 3.07 -37.81
CA GLN A 321 33.45 4.25 -38.20
C GLN A 321 32.20 4.36 -37.30
N LEU A 322 31.55 3.26 -36.99
CA LEU A 322 30.43 3.27 -36.04
C LEU A 322 30.89 3.64 -34.62
N GLN A 323 32.05 3.17 -34.21
CA GLN A 323 32.66 3.51 -32.94
C GLN A 323 33.00 4.99 -32.85
N GLU A 324 33.55 5.57 -33.90
CA GLU A 324 33.92 6.98 -33.99
C GLU A 324 32.69 7.89 -33.93
N ALA A 325 31.61 7.53 -34.62
CA ALA A 325 30.31 8.21 -34.52
C ALA A 325 29.69 8.16 -33.13
N CYS A 326 29.96 7.10 -32.35
CA CYS A 326 29.52 7.00 -30.98
C CYS A 326 30.38 7.74 -29.95
N ILE A 327 31.67 8.03 -30.29
CA ILE A 327 32.62 8.71 -29.38
C ILE A 327 32.35 10.22 -29.32
N ILE A 328 31.78 10.82 -30.37
CA ILE A 328 31.51 12.25 -30.43
C ILE A 328 30.56 12.71 -29.31
N ASP A 329 29.71 11.82 -28.77
CA ASP A 329 28.70 12.20 -27.79
C ASP A 329 29.04 11.80 -26.34
N HIS A 330 29.81 10.76 -26.07
CA HIS A 330 30.21 10.39 -24.69
C HIS A 330 31.42 9.44 -24.67
N HIS A 331 32.43 9.78 -23.91
CA HIS A 331 33.61 9.01 -23.48
C HIS A 331 33.37 7.52 -23.22
N ARG A 332 33.19 6.69 -24.25
CA ARG A 332 32.95 5.25 -24.10
C ARG A 332 34.03 4.43 -24.78
N GLU A 333 34.94 3.92 -23.95
CA GLU A 333 36.00 3.03 -24.40
C GLU A 333 35.56 1.55 -24.44
N GLY A 334 35.99 0.87 -25.52
CA GLY A 334 36.11 -0.58 -25.70
C GLY A 334 34.91 -1.48 -25.32
N LYS A 335 34.84 -1.94 -24.10
CA LYS A 335 33.83 -2.93 -23.65
C LYS A 335 32.37 -2.46 -23.72
N SER A 336 32.11 -1.17 -23.67
CA SER A 336 30.77 -0.61 -23.79
C SER A 336 30.30 -0.61 -25.24
N PHE A 337 31.18 -0.32 -26.17
CA PHE A 337 30.91 -0.36 -27.60
C PHE A 337 30.63 -1.77 -28.12
N ASP A 338 31.40 -2.77 -27.70
CA ASP A 338 31.17 -4.15 -28.12
C ASP A 338 29.79 -4.65 -27.66
N ARG A 339 29.31 -4.24 -26.50
CA ARG A 339 27.93 -4.54 -26.04
C ARG A 339 26.87 -3.88 -26.91
N LEU A 340 27.08 -2.61 -27.27
CA LEU A 340 26.20 -1.85 -28.15
C LEU A 340 26.15 -2.50 -29.54
N PHE A 341 27.28 -2.80 -30.12
CA PHE A 341 27.38 -3.46 -31.42
C PHE A 341 26.72 -4.82 -31.46
N ASN A 342 26.94 -5.64 -30.42
CA ASN A 342 26.27 -6.93 -30.27
C ASN A 342 24.75 -6.80 -30.11
N ASN A 343 24.27 -5.72 -29.50
CA ASN A 343 22.84 -5.42 -29.37
C ASN A 343 22.23 -5.04 -30.73
N LEU A 344 22.90 -4.20 -31.51
CA LEU A 344 22.48 -3.87 -32.88
C LEU A 344 22.38 -5.12 -33.76
N LYS A 345 23.33 -6.04 -33.63
CA LYS A 345 23.34 -7.30 -34.36
C LYS A 345 22.20 -8.22 -33.91
N LYS A 346 21.93 -8.32 -32.60
CA LYS A 346 20.80 -9.09 -32.06
C LYS A 346 19.43 -8.55 -32.48
N ARG A 347 19.30 -7.25 -32.65
CA ARG A 347 18.07 -6.58 -33.12
C ARG A 347 17.95 -6.62 -34.64
N HIS A 348 18.87 -7.28 -35.36
CA HIS A 348 18.92 -7.30 -36.81
C HIS A 348 18.95 -5.92 -37.46
N MET A 349 19.55 -4.92 -36.80
CA MET A 349 19.66 -3.56 -37.33
C MET A 349 20.87 -3.40 -38.27
N VAL A 350 21.89 -4.23 -38.08
CA VAL A 350 23.14 -4.23 -38.83
C VAL A 350 23.42 -5.60 -39.39
N GLU A 351 23.71 -5.70 -40.68
CA GLU A 351 24.03 -6.92 -41.38
C GLU A 351 25.45 -6.84 -41.99
N ARG A 352 26.19 -7.94 -41.94
CA ARG A 352 27.54 -8.03 -42.52
C ARG A 352 27.45 -8.22 -44.03
N VAL A 353 28.28 -7.49 -44.77
CA VAL A 353 28.32 -7.60 -46.23
C VAL A 353 29.36 -8.64 -46.65
N ASP A 354 28.94 -9.71 -47.32
CA ASP A 354 29.74 -10.74 -47.97
C ASP A 354 31.07 -11.08 -47.30
N ASP A 355 31.08 -11.59 -46.09
CA ASP A 355 32.26 -12.00 -45.30
C ASP A 355 33.37 -10.92 -45.16
N SER A 356 33.07 -9.67 -45.53
CA SER A 356 33.96 -8.51 -45.45
C SER A 356 33.92 -7.89 -44.01
N MET A 357 34.85 -6.93 -43.76
CA MET A 357 34.81 -6.13 -42.51
C MET A 357 33.71 -5.05 -42.53
N TYR A 358 32.94 -4.94 -43.59
CA TYR A 358 31.90 -3.93 -43.76
C TYR A 358 30.53 -4.42 -43.29
N PHE A 359 29.73 -3.48 -42.80
CA PHE A 359 28.36 -3.66 -42.35
C PHE A 359 27.43 -2.71 -43.07
N LYS A 360 26.18 -3.09 -43.29
CA LYS A 360 25.11 -2.22 -43.80
C LYS A 360 23.93 -2.20 -42.86
N LEU A 361 23.16 -1.10 -42.92
CA LEU A 361 21.90 -0.99 -42.22
C LEU A 361 20.83 -1.89 -42.88
N THR A 362 20.11 -2.65 -42.07
CA THR A 362 19.02 -3.47 -42.57
C THR A 362 17.77 -2.62 -42.83
N ARG A 363 16.79 -3.19 -43.53
CA ARG A 363 15.50 -2.55 -43.78
C ARG A 363 14.77 -2.19 -42.44
N VAL A 364 14.99 -2.94 -41.38
CA VAL A 364 14.42 -2.65 -40.05
C VAL A 364 14.98 -1.37 -39.46
N ALA A 365 16.30 -1.20 -39.51
CA ALA A 365 16.97 0.02 -39.06
C ALA A 365 16.54 1.27 -39.85
N LYS A 366 16.34 1.11 -41.16
CA LYS A 366 15.88 2.20 -42.05
C LYS A 366 14.45 2.64 -41.67
N LEU A 367 13.53 1.71 -41.45
CA LEU A 367 12.15 2.00 -41.04
C LEU A 367 12.08 2.65 -39.64
N GLU A 368 12.86 2.20 -38.67
CA GLU A 368 12.93 2.85 -37.35
C GLU A 368 13.50 4.26 -37.42
N TYR A 369 14.50 4.52 -38.30
CA TYR A 369 15.05 5.85 -38.52
C TYR A 369 14.00 6.80 -39.13
N GLU A 370 13.25 6.36 -40.14
CA GLU A 370 12.20 7.15 -40.79
C GLU A 370 11.06 7.47 -39.84
N GLN A 371 10.66 6.52 -39.00
CA GLN A 371 9.63 6.71 -37.96
C GLN A 371 10.05 7.76 -36.93
N ASN A 372 11.29 7.68 -36.41
CA ASN A 372 11.79 8.63 -35.41
C ASN A 372 12.03 10.04 -36.00
N ARG A 373 12.28 10.16 -37.31
CA ARG A 373 12.40 11.45 -38.01
C ARG A 373 11.05 12.12 -38.23
N GLY A 374 9.99 11.35 -38.44
CA GLY A 374 8.60 11.83 -38.57
C GLY A 374 8.01 12.40 -37.28
N ASP A 375 8.46 11.91 -36.14
CA ASP A 375 8.00 12.40 -34.81
C ASP A 375 8.73 13.66 -34.33
N GLN A 376 9.74 14.16 -35.07
CA GLN A 376 10.48 15.38 -34.76
C GLN A 376 10.13 16.58 -35.68
N LEU A 377 9.24 16.42 -36.64
CA LEU A 377 8.64 17.44 -37.50
C LEU A 377 7.18 17.69 -37.11
#